data_8efe91b81a3bb1dc00e883ea7f19d898
#
_entry.id   8efe91b81a3bb1dc00e883ea7f19d898
#
_cell.length_a   1.000
_cell.length_b   1.000
_cell.length_c   1.000
_cell.angle_alpha   90.00
_cell.angle_beta   90.00
_cell.angle_gamma   90.00
#
_symmetry.space_group_name_H-M   'P 1'
#
loop_
_entity.id
_entity.type
_entity.pdbx_description
1 polymer ?
#
loop_
_entity_poly.entity_id
_entity_poly.type
_entity_poly.pdbx_seq_one_letter_code
_entity_poly.pdbx_strand_id
1 'polypeptide(L)'
;MSHKPRVVIPTNPGELITLTAAVYAKHKVDGTKSPLLILDSPTWDEIGPDVDKVLATQVRIEVLEKELKELYGDRDPHLAAFTDLDRRTRDILLAKYAANPAKLGEHGFDVIAAVAPKPATKKPPKP
;
A
#
# COMPACT_ATOMS: atom_id res chain seq x y z
N MET A 1 11.07 -39.11 -26.97
CA MET A 1 11.84 -38.20 -26.11
C MET A 1 10.91 -37.44 -25.17
N SER A 2 11.14 -37.54 -23.91
CA SER A 2 10.30 -36.85 -22.93
C SER A 2 10.92 -35.52 -22.59
N HIS A 3 10.09 -34.51 -22.53
CA HIS A 3 10.48 -33.20 -22.07
C HIS A 3 10.27 -33.11 -20.59
N LYS A 4 11.20 -32.49 -19.88
CA LYS A 4 10.98 -32.19 -18.45
C LYS A 4 9.82 -31.22 -18.34
N PRO A 5 8.89 -31.50 -17.44
CA PRO A 5 7.84 -30.53 -17.17
C PRO A 5 8.44 -29.26 -16.62
N ARG A 6 7.81 -28.17 -16.97
CA ARG A 6 8.20 -26.89 -16.44
C ARG A 6 7.43 -26.64 -15.16
N VAL A 7 8.16 -26.44 -14.07
CA VAL A 7 7.57 -26.20 -12.77
C VAL A 7 7.88 -24.76 -12.37
N VAL A 8 6.83 -24.01 -12.07
CA VAL A 8 6.96 -22.59 -11.78
C VAL A 8 6.84 -22.37 -10.30
N ILE A 9 7.78 -21.59 -9.74
CA ILE A 9 7.69 -21.12 -8.35
C ILE A 9 7.19 -19.69 -8.42
N PRO A 10 6.02 -19.40 -7.81
CA PRO A 10 5.46 -18.05 -7.87
C PRO A 10 6.36 -17.03 -7.18
N THR A 11 6.35 -15.81 -7.69
CA THR A 11 7.04 -14.70 -7.03
C THR A 11 6.09 -13.83 -6.22
N ASN A 12 4.79 -13.93 -6.49
CA ASN A 12 3.78 -13.24 -5.72
C ASN A 12 3.76 -13.81 -4.29
N PRO A 13 3.85 -12.96 -3.26
CA PRO A 13 3.94 -13.47 -1.88
C PRO A 13 2.79 -14.38 -1.47
N GLY A 14 1.55 -14.04 -1.83
CA GLY A 14 0.40 -14.86 -1.46
C GLY A 14 0.45 -16.23 -2.09
N GLU A 15 0.79 -16.30 -3.38
CA GLU A 15 0.89 -17.56 -4.09
C GLU A 15 2.09 -18.38 -3.62
N LEU A 16 3.21 -17.71 -3.32
CA LEU A 16 4.38 -18.39 -2.80
C LEU A 16 4.09 -19.04 -1.46
N ILE A 17 3.43 -18.30 -0.57
CA ILE A 17 3.08 -18.82 0.76
C ILE A 17 2.12 -20.01 0.64
N THR A 18 1.17 -19.94 -0.29
CA THR A 18 0.24 -21.04 -0.53
C THR A 18 0.98 -22.28 -1.01
N LEU A 19 1.92 -22.13 -1.93
CA LEU A 19 2.73 -23.24 -2.40
C LEU A 19 3.58 -23.83 -1.26
N THR A 20 4.24 -22.97 -0.51
CA THR A 20 5.09 -23.42 0.60
C THR A 20 4.29 -24.18 1.64
N ALA A 21 3.09 -23.70 1.95
CA ALA A 21 2.20 -24.37 2.91
C ALA A 21 1.76 -25.75 2.39
N ALA A 22 1.49 -25.84 1.08
CA ALA A 22 1.11 -27.11 0.47
C ALA A 22 2.25 -28.12 0.50
N VAL A 23 3.46 -27.67 0.20
CA VAL A 23 4.64 -28.55 0.25
C VAL A 23 4.88 -29.05 1.66
N TYR A 24 4.80 -28.13 2.63
CA TYR A 24 5.01 -28.51 4.03
C TYR A 24 3.94 -29.49 4.52
N ALA A 25 2.68 -29.25 4.14
CA ALA A 25 1.59 -30.14 4.51
C ALA A 25 1.81 -31.56 3.99
N LYS A 26 2.24 -31.69 2.75
CA LYS A 26 2.54 -32.99 2.15
C LYS A 26 3.73 -33.65 2.85
N HIS A 27 4.75 -32.87 3.15
CA HIS A 27 5.92 -33.37 3.89
C HIS A 27 5.49 -33.97 5.24
N LYS A 28 4.60 -33.29 5.96
CA LYS A 28 4.10 -33.77 7.25
C LYS A 28 3.30 -35.06 7.09
N VAL A 29 2.52 -35.15 6.02
CA VAL A 29 1.74 -36.39 5.76
C VAL A 29 2.66 -37.57 5.48
N ASP A 30 3.71 -37.34 4.69
CA ASP A 30 4.64 -38.39 4.32
C ASP A 30 5.54 -38.81 5.50
N GLY A 31 5.80 -37.90 6.42
CA GLY A 31 6.58 -38.16 7.61
C GLY A 31 7.96 -38.73 7.30
N THR A 32 8.27 -39.90 7.86
CA THR A 32 9.59 -40.51 7.66
C THR A 32 9.81 -41.00 6.25
N LYS A 33 8.76 -41.04 5.41
CA LYS A 33 8.87 -41.44 4.01
C LYS A 33 9.01 -40.21 3.08
N SER A 34 9.08 -39.03 3.62
CA SER A 34 9.19 -37.82 2.80
C SER A 34 10.51 -37.79 2.06
N PRO A 35 10.49 -37.60 0.75
CA PRO A 35 11.75 -37.43 0.01
C PRO A 35 12.48 -36.13 0.35
N LEU A 36 11.82 -35.21 1.07
CA LEU A 36 12.41 -33.92 1.43
C LEU A 36 13.30 -34.00 2.65
N LEU A 37 13.38 -35.14 3.29
CA LEU A 37 14.25 -35.33 4.45
C LEU A 37 15.74 -35.21 4.13
N ILE A 38 16.10 -35.23 2.83
CA ILE A 38 17.49 -35.01 2.44
C ILE A 38 17.93 -33.56 2.56
N LEU A 39 16.97 -32.61 2.67
CA LEU A 39 17.31 -31.21 2.86
C LEU A 39 17.81 -31.02 4.29
N ASP A 40 18.92 -30.31 4.45
CA ASP A 40 19.54 -30.22 5.75
C ASP A 40 19.79 -28.81 6.28
N SER A 41 19.59 -27.76 5.49
CA SER A 41 19.84 -26.41 6.02
C SER A 41 19.17 -25.36 5.13
N PRO A 42 17.97 -24.90 5.49
CA PRO A 42 17.14 -25.39 6.61
C PRO A 42 16.37 -26.64 6.25
N THR A 43 15.87 -27.33 7.25
CA THR A 43 14.95 -28.43 7.05
C THR A 43 13.52 -27.91 7.06
N TRP A 44 12.60 -28.72 6.50
CA TRP A 44 11.19 -28.36 6.56
C TRP A 44 10.66 -28.35 7.99
N ASP A 45 11.20 -29.22 8.83
CA ASP A 45 10.79 -29.27 10.24
C ASP A 45 11.22 -28.01 10.98
N GLU A 46 12.37 -27.44 10.60
CA GLU A 46 12.84 -26.21 11.22
C GLU A 46 12.00 -25.00 10.86
N ILE A 47 11.58 -24.89 9.59
CA ILE A 47 10.82 -23.71 9.14
C ILE A 47 9.31 -23.91 9.21
N GLY A 48 8.86 -25.13 9.49
CA GLY A 48 7.42 -25.41 9.53
C GLY A 48 6.60 -24.48 10.40
N PRO A 49 7.03 -24.21 11.65
CA PRO A 49 6.28 -23.25 12.48
C PRO A 49 6.20 -21.86 11.87
N ASP A 50 7.23 -21.43 11.13
CA ASP A 50 7.20 -20.16 10.43
C ASP A 50 6.22 -20.17 9.27
N VAL A 51 6.08 -21.32 8.58
CA VAL A 51 5.11 -21.45 7.49
C VAL A 51 3.70 -21.19 8.00
N ASP A 52 3.34 -21.80 9.13
CA ASP A 52 2.02 -21.61 9.72
C ASP A 52 1.78 -20.18 10.14
N LYS A 53 2.79 -19.54 10.75
CA LYS A 53 2.71 -18.15 11.17
C LYS A 53 2.53 -17.22 9.97
N VAL A 54 3.32 -17.42 8.93
CA VAL A 54 3.28 -16.56 7.76
C VAL A 54 1.97 -16.74 7.00
N LEU A 55 1.46 -17.97 6.96
CA LEU A 55 0.16 -18.21 6.34
C LEU A 55 -0.94 -17.44 7.07
N ALA A 56 -0.94 -17.47 8.40
CA ALA A 56 -1.92 -16.71 9.19
C ALA A 56 -1.75 -15.21 8.97
N THR A 57 -0.51 -14.75 8.90
CA THR A 57 -0.22 -13.34 8.62
C THR A 57 -0.74 -12.93 7.24
N GLN A 58 -0.55 -13.78 6.24
CA GLN A 58 -1.04 -13.49 4.89
C GLN A 58 -2.56 -13.38 4.85
N VAL A 59 -3.25 -14.25 5.55
CA VAL A 59 -4.72 -14.18 5.66
C VAL A 59 -5.13 -12.85 6.28
N ARG A 60 -4.42 -12.43 7.34
CA ARG A 60 -4.72 -11.16 8.00
C ARG A 60 -4.47 -9.97 7.09
N ILE A 61 -3.38 -10.01 6.33
CA ILE A 61 -3.06 -8.96 5.36
C ILE A 61 -4.20 -8.83 4.34
N GLU A 62 -4.68 -9.95 3.80
CA GLU A 62 -5.73 -9.93 2.79
C GLU A 62 -7.04 -9.37 3.35
N VAL A 63 -7.36 -9.71 4.60
CA VAL A 63 -8.54 -9.16 5.27
C VAL A 63 -8.41 -7.64 5.41
N LEU A 64 -7.24 -7.17 5.86
CA LEU A 64 -7.00 -5.74 6.04
C LEU A 64 -7.00 -4.98 4.72
N GLU A 65 -6.45 -5.59 3.67
CA GLU A 65 -6.47 -4.97 2.33
C GLU A 65 -7.90 -4.81 1.82
N LYS A 66 -8.73 -5.82 2.08
CA LYS A 66 -10.14 -5.73 1.70
C LYS A 66 -10.86 -4.64 2.47
N GLU A 67 -10.62 -4.56 3.78
CA GLU A 67 -11.21 -3.52 4.62
C GLU A 67 -10.74 -2.14 4.17
N LEU A 68 -9.46 -2.02 3.85
CA LEU A 68 -8.91 -0.75 3.37
C LEU A 68 -9.55 -0.33 2.06
N LYS A 69 -9.73 -1.26 1.14
CA LYS A 69 -10.39 -0.99 -0.14
C LYS A 69 -11.82 -0.53 0.07
N GLU A 70 -12.53 -1.16 1.01
CA GLU A 70 -13.90 -0.75 1.33
C GLU A 70 -13.93 0.66 1.90
N LEU A 71 -12.97 1.00 2.76
CA LEU A 71 -12.87 2.34 3.33
C LEU A 71 -12.58 3.38 2.27
N TYR A 72 -11.68 3.08 1.33
CA TYR A 72 -11.45 3.98 0.20
C TYR A 72 -12.73 4.17 -0.62
N GLY A 73 -13.48 3.09 -0.83
CA GLY A 73 -14.74 3.17 -1.55
C GLY A 73 -15.78 4.04 -0.85
N ASP A 74 -15.73 4.09 0.49
CA ASP A 74 -16.61 4.96 1.26
C ASP A 74 -16.15 6.42 1.21
N ARG A 75 -14.84 6.65 1.21
CA ARG A 75 -14.27 7.99 1.25
C ARG A 75 -14.28 8.69 -0.10
N ASP A 76 -13.81 7.97 -1.14
CA ASP A 76 -13.47 8.58 -2.43
C ASP A 76 -14.63 9.27 -3.14
N PRO A 77 -15.87 8.76 -3.09
CA PRO A 77 -16.97 9.45 -3.75
C PRO A 77 -17.24 10.86 -3.21
N HIS A 78 -16.80 11.16 -2.01
CA HIS A 78 -17.04 12.48 -1.39
C HIS A 78 -15.98 13.50 -1.74
N LEU A 79 -14.80 13.05 -2.19
CA LEU A 79 -13.65 13.95 -2.34
C LEU A 79 -13.87 15.03 -3.39
N ALA A 80 -14.50 14.70 -4.52
CA ALA A 80 -14.77 15.68 -5.56
C ALA A 80 -15.70 16.78 -5.07
N ALA A 81 -16.75 16.41 -4.32
CA ALA A 81 -17.67 17.39 -3.76
C ALA A 81 -16.99 18.27 -2.72
N PHE A 82 -16.12 17.69 -1.89
CA PHE A 82 -15.36 18.47 -0.91
C PHE A 82 -14.44 19.46 -1.60
N THR A 83 -13.74 19.02 -2.63
CA THR A 83 -12.86 19.91 -3.39
C THR A 83 -13.63 21.08 -3.99
N ASP A 84 -14.78 20.79 -4.58
CA ASP A 84 -15.60 21.82 -5.19
C ASP A 84 -16.11 22.83 -4.16
N LEU A 85 -16.61 22.34 -3.04
CA LEU A 85 -17.08 23.21 -1.95
C LEU A 85 -15.94 24.04 -1.37
N ASP A 86 -14.78 23.44 -1.20
CA ASP A 86 -13.63 24.17 -0.65
C ASP A 86 -13.16 25.26 -1.59
N ARG A 87 -13.19 25.00 -2.91
CA ARG A 87 -12.86 26.05 -3.89
C ARG A 87 -13.83 27.20 -3.82
N ARG A 88 -15.12 26.92 -3.76
CA ARG A 88 -16.14 27.95 -3.68
C ARG A 88 -16.05 28.71 -2.35
N THR A 89 -15.79 27.99 -1.27
CA THR A 89 -15.57 28.58 0.04
C THR A 89 -14.37 29.53 0.01
N ARG A 90 -13.27 29.05 -0.55
CA ARG A 90 -12.07 29.89 -0.70
C ARG A 90 -12.38 31.17 -1.44
N ASP A 91 -13.11 31.08 -2.53
CA ASP A 91 -13.41 32.27 -3.36
C ASP A 91 -14.29 33.25 -2.61
N ILE A 92 -15.28 32.76 -1.85
CA ILE A 92 -16.13 33.60 -1.04
C ILE A 92 -15.30 34.32 0.04
N LEU A 93 -14.42 33.58 0.72
CA LEU A 93 -13.61 34.14 1.79
C LEU A 93 -12.57 35.13 1.26
N LEU A 94 -12.00 34.86 0.09
CA LEU A 94 -11.06 35.81 -0.54
C LEU A 94 -11.76 37.11 -0.88
N ALA A 95 -13.00 37.06 -1.34
CA ALA A 95 -13.77 38.26 -1.61
C ALA A 95 -14.11 38.99 -0.32
N LYS A 96 -14.52 38.24 0.72
CA LYS A 96 -14.90 38.84 2.00
C LYS A 96 -13.70 39.48 2.70
N TYR A 97 -12.56 38.84 2.67
CA TYR A 97 -11.37 39.27 3.41
C TYR A 97 -10.26 39.73 2.46
N ALA A 98 -10.65 40.44 1.41
CA ALA A 98 -9.66 40.88 0.41
C ALA A 98 -8.52 41.70 1.02
N ALA A 99 -8.81 42.47 2.07
CA ALA A 99 -7.81 43.27 2.75
C ALA A 99 -6.95 42.48 3.72
N ASN A 100 -7.39 41.25 4.10
CA ASN A 100 -6.64 40.41 5.05
C ASN A 100 -6.82 38.96 4.70
N PRO A 101 -6.19 38.45 3.62
CA PRO A 101 -6.35 37.07 3.20
C PRO A 101 -5.89 36.04 4.23
N ALA A 102 -5.03 36.48 5.17
CA ALA A 102 -4.55 35.56 6.21
C ALA A 102 -5.69 35.03 7.07
N LYS A 103 -6.86 35.69 7.07
CA LYS A 103 -8.02 35.22 7.81
C LYS A 103 -8.53 33.86 7.32
N LEU A 104 -8.19 33.48 6.10
CA LEU A 104 -8.58 32.15 5.60
C LEU A 104 -7.95 31.04 6.43
N GLY A 105 -6.83 31.31 7.10
CA GLY A 105 -6.21 30.35 7.99
C GLY A 105 -7.12 29.94 9.15
N GLU A 106 -8.02 30.84 9.58
CA GLU A 106 -8.98 30.53 10.65
C GLU A 106 -9.98 29.45 10.22
N HIS A 107 -10.15 29.26 8.91
CA HIS A 107 -11.02 28.26 8.33
C HIS A 107 -10.27 26.99 7.93
N GLY A 108 -8.98 26.92 8.25
CA GLY A 108 -8.17 25.75 7.96
C GLY A 108 -7.39 25.80 6.67
N PHE A 109 -7.53 26.90 5.89
CA PHE A 109 -6.79 27.00 4.63
C PHE A 109 -5.32 27.29 4.91
N ASP A 110 -4.46 26.67 4.11
CA ASP A 110 -3.04 26.96 4.14
C ASP A 110 -2.80 28.18 3.25
N VAL A 111 -2.60 29.34 3.89
CA VAL A 111 -2.45 30.59 3.15
C VAL A 111 -0.98 30.85 2.91
N ILE A 112 -0.56 30.64 1.67
CA ILE A 112 0.80 30.95 1.27
C ILE A 112 0.82 32.45 0.96
N ALA A 113 1.60 33.20 1.74
CA ALA A 113 1.73 34.62 1.51
C ALA A 113 2.18 34.86 0.07
N ALA A 114 1.57 35.85 -0.56
CA ALA A 114 1.95 36.23 -1.91
C ALA A 114 3.39 36.67 -1.86
N VAL A 115 4.26 35.76 -2.15
CA VAL A 115 5.67 36.03 -2.15
C VAL A 115 5.96 36.80 -3.40
N ALA A 116 6.73 37.78 -3.27
CA ALA A 116 7.31 38.32 -4.46
C ALA A 116 7.94 37.12 -5.13
N PRO A 117 7.55 36.89 -6.20
CA PRO A 117 7.94 35.66 -6.85
C PRO A 117 9.42 35.57 -6.99
N LYS A 118 9.82 35.42 -6.74
CA LYS A 118 10.81 35.17 -6.61
C LYS A 118 11.70 35.34 -7.46
N PRO A 119 11.65 35.88 -7.27
CA PRO A 119 12.21 36.07 -7.90
C PRO A 119 12.95 35.71 -8.53
N ALA A 120 12.53 35.75 -8.52
CA ALA A 120 12.81 35.41 -8.87
C ALA A 120 13.44 34.90 -9.39
N THR A 121 13.40 34.97 -9.38
CA THR A 121 13.67 34.48 -9.61
C THR A 121 14.06 34.20 -10.36
N LYS A 122 14.13 34.48 -10.55
CA LYS A 122 14.18 34.25 -11.12
C LYS A 122 14.64 34.37 -11.94
N LYS A 123 14.67 34.80 -12.22
CA LYS A 123 14.90 35.06 -12.93
C LYS A 123 15.43 35.55 -13.28
N PRO A 124 15.68 35.69 -13.44
CA PRO A 124 16.19 36.23 -13.77
C PRO A 124 16.68 36.81 -14.26
N PRO A 125 16.73 37.11 -14.23
CA PRO A 125 17.05 37.71 -14.59
C PRO A 125 17.51 38.15 -15.22
N LYS A 126 17.50 38.38 -15.53
CA LYS A 126 17.76 38.78 -15.93
C LYS A 126 18.29 39.34 -16.16
N PRO A 127 18.61 39.64 -16.31
CA PRO A 127 19.11 40.03 -16.42
C PRO A 127 19.32 40.47 -16.79
#